data_63a6e514bffcad1280284d10c64c5c10
#
_entry.id   63a6e514bffcad1280284d10c64c5c10
#
_cell.length_a   1.000
_cell.length_b   1.000
_cell.length_c   1.000
_cell.angle_alpha   90.00
_cell.angle_beta   90.00
_cell.angle_gamma   90.00
#
_symmetry.space_group_name_H-M   'P 1'
#
loop_
_entity.id
_entity.type
_entity.pdbx_description
1 polymer ?
#
loop_
_entity_poly.entity_id
_entity_poly.type
_entity_poly.pdbx_seq_one_letter_code
_entity_poly.pdbx_strand_id
1 'polypeptide(L)'
;LPLQKKQNNSIFFLKPQAAIILAPNRGGNEDIPNEDSDSFEFSETHLFNSSFYPGNDKIEKSNQRIDYGLNFSVKSQEKNINSDFFIGQSLRLRKNHNFGSKSGLDDQLSDLIGRIGFGFGKNINLSYRFLINKDSLFTSRRDQFTVSTKIYDTDVTIDYIYLEPTTGILDEREELNISLNHTFNDSYSLRYSIREDLTSTGGMLGQKLALTFNNECFTTEIGLNRSYFLDREIKPNDTFMITFIFKTLGTVATGRNISN
;
A
#
# COMPACT_ATOMS: atom_id res chain seq x y z
N LEU A 1 21.15 7.20 16.36
CA LEU A 1 21.50 5.98 17.12
C LEU A 1 20.22 5.33 17.63
N PRO A 2 20.00 4.03 17.39
CA PRO A 2 18.87 3.34 18.00
C PRO A 2 19.10 3.17 19.49
N LEU A 3 18.07 3.41 20.28
CA LEU A 3 18.02 3.13 21.71
C LEU A 3 17.33 1.78 21.90
N GLN A 4 17.91 0.91 22.72
CA GLN A 4 17.35 -0.41 23.01
C GLN A 4 17.26 -0.61 24.52
N LYS A 5 16.12 -1.12 24.97
CA LYS A 5 15.92 -1.57 26.34
C LYS A 5 15.36 -2.99 26.32
N LYS A 6 15.97 -3.90 27.10
CA LYS A 6 15.45 -5.24 27.32
C LYS A 6 14.86 -5.30 28.74
N GLN A 7 13.62 -5.77 28.85
CA GLN A 7 12.91 -5.92 30.12
C GLN A 7 11.91 -7.07 30.03
N ASN A 8 11.91 -8.00 30.98
CA ASN A 8 10.92 -9.11 31.08
C ASN A 8 10.66 -9.82 29.75
N ASN A 9 11.68 -10.40 29.13
CA ASN A 9 11.59 -11.09 27.82
C ASN A 9 11.04 -10.22 26.67
N SER A 10 10.93 -8.92 26.86
CA SER A 10 10.53 -7.97 25.83
C SER A 10 11.70 -7.05 25.47
N ILE A 11 11.81 -6.73 24.19
CA ILE A 11 12.82 -5.82 23.66
C ILE A 11 12.10 -4.61 23.08
N PHE A 12 12.49 -3.44 23.58
CA PHE A 12 11.98 -2.15 23.12
C PHE A 12 13.05 -1.46 22.30
N PHE A 13 12.68 -0.96 21.12
CA PHE A 13 13.55 -0.15 20.28
C PHE A 13 12.92 1.22 20.07
N LEU A 14 13.73 2.25 20.19
CA LEU A 14 13.38 3.62 19.84
C LEU A 14 14.44 4.17 18.90
N LYS A 15 14.06 4.53 17.69
CA LYS A 15 14.96 5.02 16.65
C LYS A 15 14.48 6.38 16.14
N PRO A 16 14.97 7.49 16.73
CA PRO A 16 14.79 8.79 16.10
C PRO A 16 15.63 8.86 14.83
N GLN A 17 15.08 9.48 13.79
CA GLN A 17 15.70 9.63 12.49
C GLN A 17 15.55 11.07 12.02
N ALA A 18 16.59 11.62 11.41
CA ALA A 18 16.55 12.89 10.72
C ALA A 18 17.49 12.84 9.53
N ALA A 19 17.10 13.48 8.43
CA ALA A 19 17.91 13.64 7.23
C ALA A 19 17.77 15.06 6.70
N ILE A 20 18.87 15.61 6.21
CA ILE A 20 18.89 16.87 5.49
C ILE A 20 19.12 16.52 4.01
N ILE A 21 18.18 16.88 3.17
CA ILE A 21 18.24 16.68 1.73
C ILE A 21 18.49 18.04 1.07
N LEU A 22 19.56 18.14 0.30
CA LEU A 22 19.95 19.35 -0.38
C LEU A 22 20.14 19.03 -1.85
N ALA A 23 19.23 19.50 -2.69
CA ALA A 23 19.36 19.40 -4.14
C ALA A 23 19.45 20.79 -4.76
N PRO A 24 20.22 20.97 -5.86
CA PRO A 24 20.30 22.25 -6.56
C PRO A 24 18.91 22.62 -7.09
N ASN A 25 18.62 23.93 -7.07
CA ASN A 25 17.39 24.47 -7.64
C ASN A 25 17.46 24.49 -9.18
N ARG A 26 17.55 23.32 -9.78
CA ARG A 26 17.49 23.16 -11.25
C ARG A 26 16.07 22.71 -11.61
N GLY A 27 15.47 23.40 -12.58
CA GLY A 27 14.19 22.97 -13.14
C GLY A 27 14.31 21.59 -13.75
N GLY A 28 13.31 20.75 -13.54
CA GLY A 28 13.13 19.55 -14.34
C GLY A 28 12.89 19.93 -15.79
N ASN A 29 13.12 19.02 -16.71
CA ASN A 29 12.76 19.22 -18.10
C ASN A 29 11.22 19.13 -18.20
N GLU A 30 10.56 20.28 -18.38
CA GLU A 30 9.08 20.35 -18.51
C GLU A 30 8.60 19.71 -19.82
N ASP A 31 9.52 19.45 -20.76
CA ASP A 31 9.21 18.80 -22.04
C ASP A 31 9.14 17.28 -21.94
N ILE A 32 9.57 16.67 -20.82
CA ILE A 32 9.44 15.24 -20.59
C ILE A 32 8.06 14.96 -20.00
N PRO A 33 7.19 14.15 -20.67
CA PRO A 33 5.94 13.70 -20.09
C PRO A 33 6.17 12.98 -18.77
N ASN A 34 5.29 13.21 -17.78
CA ASN A 34 5.32 12.49 -16.53
C ASN A 34 4.54 11.18 -16.68
N GLU A 35 5.22 10.09 -16.95
CA GLU A 35 4.61 8.78 -17.14
C GLU A 35 4.73 7.88 -15.89
N ASP A 36 5.79 8.08 -15.08
CA ASP A 36 6.15 7.22 -13.95
C ASP A 36 5.78 7.79 -12.56
N SER A 37 5.34 9.05 -12.49
CA SER A 37 5.01 9.74 -11.24
C SER A 37 3.65 10.47 -11.28
N ASP A 38 2.72 10.02 -12.14
CA ASP A 38 1.43 10.66 -12.34
C ASP A 38 0.52 10.50 -11.10
N SER A 39 0.57 9.35 -10.45
CA SER A 39 -0.25 8.99 -9.28
C SER A 39 0.57 8.99 -7.99
N PHE A 40 1.22 10.10 -7.66
CA PHE A 40 2.03 10.18 -6.46
C PHE A 40 1.18 10.34 -5.19
N GLU A 41 1.33 9.42 -4.24
CA GLU A 41 0.72 9.47 -2.92
C GLU A 41 1.80 9.53 -1.83
N PHE A 42 1.80 10.59 -1.01
CA PHE A 42 2.77 10.75 0.06
C PHE A 42 2.54 9.71 1.18
N SER A 43 3.60 9.00 1.56
CA SER A 43 3.57 7.99 2.63
C SER A 43 4.90 7.93 3.39
N GLU A 44 4.94 7.12 4.42
CA GLU A 44 6.13 6.92 5.25
C GLU A 44 7.33 6.35 4.48
N THR A 45 7.10 5.70 3.35
CA THR A 45 8.17 5.14 2.52
C THR A 45 8.92 6.19 1.71
N HIS A 46 8.35 7.40 1.57
CA HIS A 46 8.95 8.51 0.83
C HIS A 46 9.88 9.38 1.69
N LEU A 47 9.67 9.37 3.04
CA LEU A 47 10.60 10.08 3.93
C LEU A 47 12.01 9.49 3.83
N PHE A 48 13.00 10.37 3.96
CA PHE A 48 14.43 10.06 3.91
C PHE A 48 14.96 9.65 2.53
N ASN A 49 14.13 9.60 1.49
CA ASN A 49 14.58 9.40 0.12
C ASN A 49 15.18 10.69 -0.47
N SER A 50 16.04 10.56 -1.45
CA SER A 50 16.62 11.72 -2.16
C SER A 50 15.57 12.52 -2.94
N SER A 51 14.54 11.85 -3.47
CA SER A 51 13.37 12.44 -4.12
C SER A 51 12.08 11.88 -3.53
N PHE A 52 11.02 12.67 -3.52
CA PHE A 52 9.68 12.17 -3.20
C PHE A 52 9.06 11.44 -4.40
N TYR A 53 9.36 11.88 -5.62
CA TYR A 53 8.86 11.17 -6.81
C TYR A 53 9.55 9.81 -6.96
N PRO A 54 8.79 8.74 -7.20
CA PRO A 54 9.34 7.38 -7.33
C PRO A 54 10.10 7.18 -8.65
N GLY A 55 9.75 7.95 -9.69
CA GLY A 55 10.33 7.83 -11.01
C GLY A 55 11.43 8.85 -11.30
N ASN A 56 11.92 8.84 -12.53
CA ASN A 56 12.98 9.72 -13.02
C ASN A 56 12.47 10.84 -13.95
N ASP A 57 11.23 10.75 -14.43
CA ASP A 57 10.67 11.70 -15.41
C ASP A 57 10.36 13.03 -14.74
N LYS A 58 9.99 13.01 -13.48
CA LYS A 58 9.69 14.22 -12.73
C LYS A 58 10.75 14.51 -11.67
N ILE A 59 11.34 15.68 -11.75
CA ILE A 59 12.37 16.15 -10.81
C ILE A 59 11.77 17.23 -9.92
N GLU A 60 11.93 17.08 -8.60
CA GLU A 60 11.53 18.11 -7.65
C GLU A 60 12.36 19.37 -7.83
N LYS A 61 11.68 20.49 -8.13
CA LYS A 61 12.31 21.83 -8.09
C LYS A 61 12.52 22.23 -6.63
N SER A 62 13.70 22.76 -6.28
CA SER A 62 14.01 23.25 -4.93
C SER A 62 13.84 22.20 -3.83
N ASN A 63 14.37 21.01 -4.05
CA ASN A 63 14.31 19.93 -3.05
C ASN A 63 15.34 20.17 -1.94
N GLN A 64 15.03 21.13 -1.08
CA GLN A 64 15.81 21.45 0.12
C GLN A 64 14.88 21.26 1.32
N ARG A 65 15.10 20.19 2.08
CA ARG A 65 14.21 19.81 3.17
C ARG A 65 14.91 19.10 4.30
N ILE A 66 14.26 19.06 5.43
CA ILE A 66 14.63 18.29 6.60
C ILE A 66 13.51 17.28 6.84
N ASP A 67 13.82 16.00 6.70
CA ASP A 67 12.92 14.91 7.05
C ASP A 67 13.24 14.43 8.45
N TYR A 68 12.21 14.23 9.27
CA TYR A 68 12.37 13.72 10.63
C TYR A 68 11.25 12.75 10.99
N GLY A 69 11.57 11.82 11.88
CA GLY A 69 10.61 10.81 12.30
C GLY A 69 11.11 9.99 13.48
N LEU A 70 10.19 9.28 14.07
CA LEU A 70 10.42 8.41 15.20
C LEU A 70 9.87 7.03 14.90
N ASN A 71 10.72 6.00 15.00
CA ASN A 71 10.30 4.62 14.96
C ASN A 71 10.40 4.03 16.37
N PHE A 72 9.32 3.41 16.83
CA PHE A 72 9.25 2.67 18.07
C PHE A 72 8.77 1.25 17.78
N SER A 73 9.46 0.24 18.32
CA SER A 73 9.00 -1.13 18.19
C SER A 73 9.18 -1.92 19.49
N VAL A 74 8.28 -2.87 19.68
CA VAL A 74 8.28 -3.79 20.81
C VAL A 74 8.20 -5.22 20.28
N LYS A 75 9.10 -6.06 20.76
CA LYS A 75 9.08 -7.51 20.49
C LYS A 75 9.09 -8.27 21.79
N SER A 76 8.03 -9.03 22.07
CA SER A 76 7.92 -9.91 23.23
C SER A 76 7.91 -11.37 22.78
N GLN A 77 8.91 -12.13 23.19
CA GLN A 77 8.97 -13.56 22.90
C GLN A 77 7.98 -14.37 23.72
N GLU A 78 7.80 -14.02 24.99
CA GLU A 78 6.89 -14.73 25.91
C GLU A 78 5.43 -14.58 25.49
N LYS A 79 5.03 -13.36 25.12
CA LYS A 79 3.64 -13.07 24.70
C LYS A 79 3.41 -13.27 23.21
N ASN A 80 4.47 -13.57 22.46
CA ASN A 80 4.44 -13.69 21.01
C ASN A 80 3.82 -12.45 20.33
N ILE A 81 4.20 -11.26 20.83
CA ILE A 81 3.73 -9.96 20.35
C ILE A 81 4.88 -9.26 19.62
N ASN A 82 4.56 -8.72 18.46
CA ASN A 82 5.42 -7.82 17.71
C ASN A 82 4.62 -6.59 17.32
N SER A 83 5.08 -5.41 17.70
CA SER A 83 4.44 -4.16 17.31
C SER A 83 5.46 -3.15 16.85
N ASP A 84 5.11 -2.37 15.85
CA ASP A 84 5.90 -1.24 15.36
C ASP A 84 5.01 -0.01 15.19
N PHE A 85 5.59 1.13 15.45
CA PHE A 85 4.99 2.43 15.28
C PHE A 85 6.01 3.35 14.62
N PHE A 86 5.59 4.02 13.58
CA PHE A 86 6.37 5.07 12.93
C PHE A 86 5.51 6.33 12.78
N ILE A 87 6.13 7.48 13.02
CA ILE A 87 5.54 8.80 12.77
C ILE A 87 6.62 9.73 12.23
N GLY A 88 6.27 10.57 11.25
CA GLY A 88 7.23 11.49 10.68
C GLY A 88 6.62 12.61 9.87
N GLN A 89 7.44 13.59 9.56
CA GLN A 89 7.11 14.76 8.74
C GLN A 89 8.33 15.24 7.96
N SER A 90 8.09 16.05 6.95
CA SER A 90 9.10 16.76 6.17
C SER A 90 8.91 18.27 6.28
N LEU A 91 9.98 18.99 6.56
CA LEU A 91 10.03 20.45 6.57
C LEU A 91 10.84 20.94 5.38
N ARG A 92 10.20 21.58 4.39
CA ARG A 92 10.88 22.21 3.27
C ARG A 92 11.38 23.60 3.64
N LEU A 93 12.59 23.90 3.21
CA LEU A 93 13.19 25.22 3.48
C LEU A 93 12.60 26.31 2.54
N ARG A 94 12.01 25.90 1.43
CA ARG A 94 11.36 26.81 0.48
C ARG A 94 9.99 26.26 0.07
N LYS A 95 9.01 27.15 -0.04
CA LYS A 95 7.70 26.80 -0.61
C LYS A 95 7.89 26.52 -2.10
N ASN A 96 7.39 25.40 -2.56
CA ASN A 96 7.31 25.06 -3.98
C ASN A 96 5.88 24.56 -4.30
N HIS A 97 5.51 24.59 -5.56
CA HIS A 97 4.19 24.19 -6.04
C HIS A 97 4.26 22.86 -6.83
N ASN A 98 5.24 22.01 -6.52
CA ASN A 98 5.42 20.75 -7.23
C ASN A 98 4.33 19.73 -6.94
N PHE A 99 3.65 19.87 -5.81
CA PHE A 99 2.63 18.93 -5.35
C PHE A 99 1.27 19.61 -5.29
N GLY A 100 0.24 18.87 -5.65
CA GLY A 100 -1.13 19.36 -5.66
C GLY A 100 -1.66 19.68 -4.24
N SER A 101 -2.71 20.44 -4.18
CA SER A 101 -3.46 20.69 -2.94
C SER A 101 -3.94 19.39 -2.34
N LYS A 102 -3.85 19.25 -1.01
CA LYS A 102 -4.20 18.05 -0.23
C LYS A 102 -3.31 16.82 -0.46
N SER A 103 -2.19 16.96 -1.17
CA SER A 103 -1.20 15.88 -1.32
C SER A 103 -0.45 15.55 -0.03
N GLY A 104 -0.61 16.35 1.01
CA GLY A 104 0.20 16.31 2.23
C GLY A 104 1.57 16.95 2.10
N LEU A 105 1.89 17.47 0.91
CA LEU A 105 3.15 18.15 0.56
C LEU A 105 2.93 19.53 -0.07
N ASP A 106 1.75 20.08 0.03
CA ASP A 106 1.35 21.36 -0.56
C ASP A 106 1.90 22.60 0.19
N ASP A 107 2.33 22.44 1.44
CA ASP A 107 2.96 23.48 2.25
C ASP A 107 4.45 23.19 2.55
N GLN A 108 5.11 24.13 3.26
CA GLN A 108 6.49 23.94 3.73
C GLN A 108 6.60 22.78 4.72
N LEU A 109 5.69 22.72 5.69
CA LEU A 109 5.57 21.57 6.59
C LEU A 109 4.60 20.57 6.00
N SER A 110 5.04 19.34 5.82
CA SER A 110 4.18 18.26 5.34
C SER A 110 3.08 17.90 6.33
N ASP A 111 2.06 17.25 5.87
CA ASP A 111 1.13 16.54 6.74
C ASP A 111 1.86 15.44 7.53
N LEU A 112 1.23 14.99 8.61
CA LEU A 112 1.78 13.98 9.50
C LEU A 112 1.53 12.59 8.91
N ILE A 113 2.58 11.84 8.67
CA ILE A 113 2.47 10.46 8.19
C ILE A 113 2.87 9.47 9.24
N GLY A 114 2.26 8.30 9.20
CA GLY A 114 2.66 7.24 10.11
C GLY A 114 2.14 5.87 9.76
N ARG A 115 2.65 4.91 10.52
CA ARG A 115 2.27 3.50 10.44
C ARG A 115 2.25 2.90 11.82
N ILE A 116 1.24 2.07 12.07
CA ILE A 116 1.11 1.23 13.25
C ILE A 116 1.02 -0.21 12.77
N GLY A 117 1.92 -1.06 13.23
CA GLY A 117 1.90 -2.50 13.00
C GLY A 117 1.72 -3.25 14.29
N PHE A 118 0.91 -4.28 14.30
CA PHE A 118 0.70 -5.16 15.44
C PHE A 118 0.56 -6.61 15.00
N GLY A 119 1.43 -7.48 15.50
CA GLY A 119 1.36 -8.92 15.30
C GLY A 119 1.13 -9.65 16.61
N PHE A 120 0.22 -10.59 16.63
CA PHE A 120 -0.06 -11.46 17.77
C PHE A 120 -0.03 -12.94 17.34
N GLY A 121 0.82 -13.70 18.01
CA GLY A 121 1.06 -15.08 17.62
C GLY A 121 1.74 -15.17 16.25
N LYS A 122 1.37 -16.21 15.51
CA LYS A 122 1.77 -16.40 14.11
C LYS A 122 0.65 -16.06 13.13
N ASN A 123 -0.54 -15.80 13.65
CA ASN A 123 -1.76 -15.85 12.87
C ASN A 123 -2.43 -14.50 12.69
N ILE A 124 -2.17 -13.50 13.54
CA ILE A 124 -2.86 -12.21 13.47
C ILE A 124 -1.84 -11.12 13.19
N ASN A 125 -2.06 -10.37 12.11
CA ASN A 125 -1.32 -9.17 11.78
C ASN A 125 -2.30 -8.04 11.47
N LEU A 126 -2.08 -6.89 12.09
CA LEU A 126 -2.82 -5.65 11.87
C LEU A 126 -1.83 -4.60 11.38
N SER A 127 -2.19 -3.84 10.39
CA SER A 127 -1.42 -2.70 9.91
C SER A 127 -2.35 -1.53 9.66
N TYR A 128 -1.99 -0.37 10.17
CA TYR A 128 -2.68 0.89 9.90
C TYR A 128 -1.68 1.93 9.45
N ARG A 129 -1.92 2.55 8.30
CA ARG A 129 -1.14 3.66 7.74
C ARG A 129 -2.03 4.87 7.60
N PHE A 130 -1.48 6.04 7.88
CA PHE A 130 -2.24 7.27 7.87
C PHE A 130 -1.45 8.45 7.31
N LEU A 131 -2.18 9.38 6.75
CA LEU A 131 -1.76 10.75 6.44
C LEU A 131 -2.79 11.70 7.08
N ILE A 132 -2.36 12.45 8.08
CA ILE A 132 -3.22 13.34 8.87
C ILE A 132 -2.85 14.79 8.55
N ASN A 133 -3.86 15.60 8.32
CA ASN A 133 -3.68 17.03 8.09
C ASN A 133 -2.94 17.70 9.25
N LYS A 134 -1.84 18.40 8.95
CA LYS A 134 -1.02 19.10 9.95
C LYS A 134 -1.77 20.18 10.75
N ASP A 135 -2.77 20.81 10.13
CA ASP A 135 -3.56 21.89 10.73
C ASP A 135 -4.77 21.37 11.52
N SER A 136 -5.15 20.10 11.31
CA SER A 136 -6.27 19.44 11.98
C SER A 136 -5.98 17.96 12.18
N LEU A 137 -5.51 17.58 13.36
CA LEU A 137 -5.17 16.19 13.71
C LEU A 137 -6.38 15.23 13.69
N PHE A 138 -7.57 15.74 13.54
CA PHE A 138 -8.80 14.94 13.40
C PHE A 138 -9.24 14.75 11.94
N THR A 139 -8.52 15.34 10.98
CA THR A 139 -8.83 15.22 9.55
C THR A 139 -7.79 14.31 8.91
N SER A 140 -8.21 13.10 8.57
CA SER A 140 -7.39 12.18 7.79
C SER A 140 -7.52 12.49 6.31
N ARG A 141 -6.40 12.45 5.59
CA ARG A 141 -6.35 12.50 4.13
C ARG A 141 -6.19 11.12 3.52
N ARG A 142 -5.64 10.22 4.31
CA ARG A 142 -5.45 8.81 3.92
C ARG A 142 -5.53 7.94 5.15
N ASP A 143 -6.36 6.92 5.05
CA ASP A 143 -6.43 5.81 5.98
C ASP A 143 -6.27 4.51 5.19
N GLN A 144 -5.35 3.67 5.61
CA GLN A 144 -5.22 2.33 5.06
C GLN A 144 -5.11 1.34 6.22
N PHE A 145 -6.04 0.42 6.27
CA PHE A 145 -6.12 -0.59 7.31
C PHE A 145 -6.07 -1.98 6.69
N THR A 146 -5.14 -2.82 7.16
CA THR A 146 -5.01 -4.21 6.73
C THR A 146 -5.08 -5.13 7.92
N VAL A 147 -5.95 -6.12 7.85
CA VAL A 147 -6.03 -7.24 8.79
C VAL A 147 -5.70 -8.52 8.05
N SER A 148 -4.72 -9.27 8.52
CA SER A 148 -4.44 -10.62 8.03
C SER A 148 -4.48 -11.59 9.18
N THR A 149 -5.26 -12.66 9.02
CA THR A 149 -5.37 -13.71 10.04
C THR A 149 -5.44 -15.09 9.40
N LYS A 150 -4.92 -16.08 10.10
CA LYS A 150 -5.07 -17.48 9.71
C LYS A 150 -5.99 -18.17 10.69
N ILE A 151 -7.10 -18.70 10.18
CA ILE A 151 -8.12 -19.44 10.93
C ILE A 151 -8.11 -20.88 10.39
N TYR A 152 -7.54 -21.82 11.14
CA TYR A 152 -7.27 -23.18 10.69
C TYR A 152 -6.44 -23.15 9.39
N ASP A 153 -6.98 -23.67 8.30
CA ASP A 153 -6.33 -23.75 6.98
C ASP A 153 -6.79 -22.64 6.03
N THR A 154 -7.43 -21.59 6.58
CA THR A 154 -7.91 -20.45 5.80
C THR A 154 -7.15 -19.18 6.19
N ASP A 155 -6.45 -18.59 5.22
CA ASP A 155 -5.89 -17.26 5.35
C ASP A 155 -6.96 -16.24 4.94
N VAL A 156 -7.23 -15.28 5.83
CA VAL A 156 -8.19 -14.19 5.63
C VAL A 156 -7.43 -12.88 5.60
N THR A 157 -7.62 -12.09 4.56
CA THR A 157 -7.07 -10.73 4.47
C THR A 157 -8.18 -9.75 4.17
N ILE A 158 -8.24 -8.67 4.93
CA ILE A 158 -9.16 -7.55 4.75
C ILE A 158 -8.31 -6.30 4.62
N ASP A 159 -8.44 -5.60 3.48
CA ASP A 159 -7.80 -4.33 3.21
C ASP A 159 -8.87 -3.26 3.01
N TYR A 160 -8.75 -2.17 3.74
CA TYR A 160 -9.55 -0.96 3.57
C TYR A 160 -8.63 0.19 3.25
N ILE A 161 -8.99 1.03 2.28
CA ILE A 161 -8.29 2.25 1.93
C ILE A 161 -9.28 3.39 1.73
N TYR A 162 -8.98 4.52 2.35
CA TYR A 162 -9.60 5.81 2.09
C TYR A 162 -8.53 6.81 1.63
N LEU A 163 -8.81 7.56 0.57
CA LEU A 163 -7.98 8.65 0.06
C LEU A 163 -8.88 9.88 -0.17
N GLU A 164 -8.50 10.99 0.46
CA GLU A 164 -9.14 12.27 0.19
C GLU A 164 -8.82 12.74 -1.24
N PRO A 165 -9.81 13.26 -2.00
CA PRO A 165 -9.56 13.72 -3.36
C PRO A 165 -8.53 14.86 -3.38
N THR A 166 -7.55 14.75 -4.27
CA THR A 166 -6.50 15.74 -4.49
C THR A 166 -6.79 16.48 -5.79
N THR A 167 -6.91 17.78 -5.74
CA THR A 167 -7.29 18.61 -6.89
C THR A 167 -6.38 18.36 -8.09
N GLY A 168 -6.95 17.83 -9.17
CA GLY A 168 -6.29 17.61 -10.46
C GLY A 168 -5.37 16.38 -10.52
N ILE A 169 -5.34 15.53 -9.47
CA ILE A 169 -4.45 14.36 -9.42
C ILE A 169 -5.21 13.08 -9.10
N LEU A 170 -6.04 13.09 -8.05
CA LEU A 170 -6.73 11.90 -7.58
C LEU A 170 -8.20 12.22 -7.27
N ASP A 171 -9.09 11.33 -7.69
CA ASP A 171 -10.49 11.30 -7.26
C ASP A 171 -10.59 10.69 -5.86
N GLU A 172 -11.73 10.92 -5.19
CA GLU A 172 -12.05 10.24 -3.94
C GLU A 172 -12.01 8.73 -4.14
N ARG A 173 -11.34 8.06 -3.22
CA ARG A 173 -11.22 6.61 -3.27
C ARG A 173 -11.48 6.03 -1.90
N GLU A 174 -12.50 5.20 -1.82
CA GLU A 174 -12.81 4.42 -0.63
C GLU A 174 -13.10 2.99 -1.05
N GLU A 175 -12.17 2.07 -0.77
CA GLU A 175 -12.27 0.70 -1.25
C GLU A 175 -12.11 -0.31 -0.11
N LEU A 176 -12.86 -1.39 -0.21
CA LEU A 176 -12.74 -2.58 0.62
C LEU A 176 -12.37 -3.77 -0.26
N ASN A 177 -11.30 -4.47 0.13
CA ASN A 177 -10.90 -5.73 -0.48
C ASN A 177 -10.89 -6.84 0.58
N ILE A 178 -11.59 -7.94 0.31
CA ILE A 178 -11.60 -9.13 1.19
C ILE A 178 -11.08 -10.30 0.36
N SER A 179 -10.08 -11.00 0.89
CA SER A 179 -9.50 -12.19 0.29
C SER A 179 -9.49 -13.35 1.27
N LEU A 180 -9.98 -14.50 0.82
CA LEU A 180 -9.98 -15.77 1.52
C LEU A 180 -9.16 -16.77 0.71
N ASN A 181 -8.21 -17.46 1.35
CA ASN A 181 -7.45 -18.51 0.73
C ASN A 181 -7.50 -19.75 1.62
N HIS A 182 -8.29 -20.76 1.22
CA HIS A 182 -8.42 -22.02 1.93
C HIS A 182 -7.52 -23.09 1.33
N THR A 183 -6.70 -23.71 2.17
CA THR A 183 -5.80 -24.81 1.79
C THR A 183 -6.42 -26.14 2.21
N PHE A 184 -6.87 -26.94 1.24
CA PHE A 184 -7.46 -28.26 1.51
C PHE A 184 -6.37 -29.29 1.90
N ASN A 185 -5.22 -29.22 1.24
CA ASN A 185 -4.04 -30.04 1.48
C ASN A 185 -2.82 -29.42 0.78
N ASP A 186 -1.67 -30.07 0.81
CA ASP A 186 -0.40 -29.59 0.21
C ASP A 186 -0.51 -29.30 -1.30
N SER A 187 -1.49 -29.91 -1.97
CA SER A 187 -1.64 -29.80 -3.43
C SER A 187 -2.78 -28.88 -3.86
N TYR A 188 -3.81 -28.68 -3.05
CA TYR A 188 -5.02 -27.95 -3.46
C TYR A 188 -5.33 -26.78 -2.55
N SER A 189 -5.58 -25.61 -3.16
CA SER A 189 -6.12 -24.44 -2.47
C SER A 189 -7.18 -23.74 -3.30
N LEU A 190 -8.12 -23.07 -2.62
CA LEU A 190 -9.17 -22.26 -3.21
C LEU A 190 -9.04 -20.83 -2.70
N ARG A 191 -8.95 -19.89 -3.62
CA ARG A 191 -8.95 -18.45 -3.33
C ARG A 191 -10.24 -17.82 -3.80
N TYR A 192 -10.83 -17.01 -2.93
CA TYR A 192 -11.94 -16.13 -3.26
C TYR A 192 -11.59 -14.71 -2.84
N SER A 193 -11.83 -13.73 -3.70
CA SER A 193 -11.66 -12.33 -3.34
C SER A 193 -12.76 -11.46 -3.93
N ILE A 194 -13.13 -10.42 -3.19
CA ILE A 194 -14.06 -9.37 -3.62
C ILE A 194 -13.39 -8.01 -3.41
N ARG A 195 -13.70 -7.06 -4.30
CA ARG A 195 -13.30 -5.66 -4.18
C ARG A 195 -14.50 -4.78 -4.45
N GLU A 196 -14.74 -3.85 -3.56
CA GLU A 196 -15.89 -2.95 -3.57
C GLU A 196 -15.43 -1.51 -3.38
N ASP A 197 -15.99 -0.60 -4.16
CA ASP A 197 -15.90 0.84 -3.99
C ASP A 197 -17.02 1.28 -3.06
N LEU A 198 -16.66 1.88 -1.93
CA LEU A 198 -17.58 2.33 -0.89
C LEU A 198 -17.97 3.82 -1.03
N THR A 199 -17.49 4.51 -2.07
CA THR A 199 -17.90 5.89 -2.36
C THR A 199 -19.41 5.96 -2.66
N SER A 200 -19.98 7.15 -2.60
CA SER A 200 -21.42 7.36 -2.79
C SER A 200 -21.97 6.89 -4.15
N THR A 201 -21.13 6.83 -5.17
CA THR A 201 -21.44 6.34 -6.53
C THR A 201 -20.79 4.98 -6.82
N GLY A 202 -20.19 4.38 -5.80
CA GLY A 202 -19.42 3.15 -5.88
C GLY A 202 -20.28 1.89 -6.05
N GLY A 203 -19.68 0.76 -5.76
CA GLY A 203 -20.30 -0.56 -5.83
C GLY A 203 -19.25 -1.64 -6.06
N MET A 204 -19.71 -2.83 -6.41
CA MET A 204 -18.79 -3.95 -6.65
C MET A 204 -17.84 -3.64 -7.81
N LEU A 205 -16.53 -3.70 -7.57
CA LEU A 205 -15.49 -3.52 -8.58
C LEU A 205 -15.05 -4.85 -9.21
N GLY A 206 -15.03 -5.91 -8.42
CA GLY A 206 -14.63 -7.21 -8.95
C GLY A 206 -14.75 -8.36 -7.98
N GLN A 207 -14.82 -9.56 -8.55
CA GLN A 207 -14.79 -10.83 -7.82
C GLN A 207 -13.84 -11.79 -8.53
N LYS A 208 -13.07 -12.55 -7.78
CA LYS A 208 -12.19 -13.59 -8.31
C LYS A 208 -12.37 -14.87 -7.51
N LEU A 209 -12.55 -15.99 -8.23
CA LEU A 209 -12.50 -17.34 -7.68
C LEU A 209 -11.39 -18.10 -8.41
N ALA A 210 -10.46 -18.70 -7.70
CA ALA A 210 -9.35 -19.45 -8.29
C ALA A 210 -9.09 -20.74 -7.51
N LEU A 211 -9.10 -21.86 -8.23
CA LEU A 211 -8.66 -23.16 -7.75
C LEU A 211 -7.22 -23.40 -8.19
N THR A 212 -6.34 -23.66 -7.25
CA THR A 212 -4.92 -23.92 -7.51
C THR A 212 -4.60 -25.38 -7.20
N PHE A 213 -3.97 -26.04 -8.16
CA PHE A 213 -3.29 -27.31 -7.97
C PHE A 213 -1.78 -27.09 -8.02
N ASN A 214 -1.06 -27.57 -7.01
CA ASN A 214 0.38 -27.42 -6.88
C ASN A 214 1.05 -28.76 -6.64
N ASN A 215 2.11 -29.07 -7.42
CA ASN A 215 2.99 -30.20 -7.18
C ASN A 215 4.46 -29.77 -7.27
N GLU A 216 5.40 -30.71 -7.23
CA GLU A 216 6.85 -30.42 -7.25
C GLU A 216 7.29 -29.72 -8.55
N CYS A 217 6.68 -30.05 -9.70
CA CYS A 217 7.11 -29.61 -11.02
C CYS A 217 6.35 -28.38 -11.53
N PHE A 218 5.05 -28.29 -11.26
CA PHE A 218 4.21 -27.22 -11.81
C PHE A 218 3.07 -26.84 -10.88
N THR A 219 2.55 -25.64 -11.10
CA THR A 219 1.31 -25.16 -10.50
C THR A 219 0.30 -24.87 -11.59
N THR A 220 -0.94 -25.32 -11.43
CA THR A 220 -2.05 -24.98 -12.31
C THR A 220 -3.06 -24.15 -11.54
N GLU A 221 -3.44 -23.00 -12.07
CA GLU A 221 -4.52 -22.17 -11.51
C GLU A 221 -5.66 -22.12 -12.55
N ILE A 222 -6.87 -22.45 -12.11
CA ILE A 222 -8.11 -22.26 -12.87
C ILE A 222 -8.88 -21.15 -12.21
N GLY A 223 -9.09 -20.04 -12.91
CA GLY A 223 -9.68 -18.81 -12.38
C GLY A 223 -10.93 -18.37 -13.14
N LEU A 224 -11.89 -17.88 -12.38
CA LEU A 224 -13.02 -17.07 -12.83
C LEU A 224 -12.84 -15.67 -12.27
N ASN A 225 -12.81 -14.66 -13.11
CA ASN A 225 -12.70 -13.27 -12.74
C ASN A 225 -13.86 -12.49 -13.34
N ARG A 226 -14.64 -11.84 -12.48
CA ARG A 226 -15.70 -10.92 -12.88
C ARG A 226 -15.27 -9.50 -12.54
N SER A 227 -15.18 -8.65 -13.56
CA SER A 227 -14.95 -7.21 -13.42
C SER A 227 -16.26 -6.48 -13.63
N TYR A 228 -16.61 -5.58 -12.71
CA TYR A 228 -17.77 -4.68 -12.83
C TYR A 228 -17.34 -3.28 -13.24
N PHE A 229 -16.03 -3.05 -13.36
CA PHE A 229 -15.46 -1.75 -13.68
C PHE A 229 -15.92 -1.28 -15.07
N LEU A 230 -16.41 -0.05 -15.11
CA LEU A 230 -16.84 0.64 -16.32
C LEU A 230 -16.07 1.96 -16.44
N ASP A 231 -15.20 2.08 -17.44
CA ASP A 231 -14.53 3.34 -17.74
C ASP A 231 -14.35 3.48 -19.24
N ARG A 232 -14.99 4.49 -19.85
CA ARG A 232 -14.92 4.81 -21.27
C ARG A 232 -15.15 3.57 -22.16
N GLU A 233 -14.07 2.97 -22.66
CA GLU A 233 -14.09 1.80 -23.53
C GLU A 233 -14.02 0.46 -22.77
N ILE A 234 -13.66 0.49 -21.48
CA ILE A 234 -13.58 -0.71 -20.64
C ILE A 234 -14.97 -1.04 -20.12
N LYS A 235 -15.48 -2.20 -20.49
CA LYS A 235 -16.79 -2.70 -20.06
C LYS A 235 -16.62 -3.81 -19.02
N PRO A 236 -17.62 -4.00 -18.14
CA PRO A 236 -17.68 -5.17 -17.27
C PRO A 236 -17.49 -6.45 -18.09
N ASN A 237 -16.72 -7.37 -17.56
CA ASN A 237 -16.46 -8.63 -18.24
C ASN A 237 -16.29 -9.80 -17.27
N ASP A 238 -16.61 -10.99 -17.77
CA ASP A 238 -16.34 -12.26 -17.12
C ASP A 238 -15.23 -12.98 -17.89
N THR A 239 -14.15 -13.32 -17.19
CA THR A 239 -13.00 -14.01 -17.80
C THR A 239 -12.77 -15.35 -17.12
N PHE A 240 -12.70 -16.41 -17.93
CA PHE A 240 -12.18 -17.69 -17.51
C PHE A 240 -10.71 -17.78 -17.93
N MET A 241 -9.85 -18.19 -17.01
CA MET A 241 -8.40 -18.28 -17.26
C MET A 241 -7.83 -19.58 -16.69
N ILE A 242 -6.95 -20.20 -17.45
CA ILE A 242 -6.12 -21.32 -17.00
C ILE A 242 -4.66 -20.89 -17.10
N THR A 243 -3.94 -21.01 -16.01
CA THR A 243 -2.51 -20.66 -15.93
C THR A 243 -1.72 -21.89 -15.53
N PHE A 244 -0.66 -22.18 -16.27
CA PHE A 244 0.32 -23.19 -15.94
C PHE A 244 1.65 -22.51 -15.60
N ILE A 245 2.19 -22.77 -14.42
CA ILE A 245 3.46 -22.24 -13.97
C ILE A 245 4.42 -23.42 -13.82
N PHE A 246 5.36 -23.55 -14.72
CA PHE A 246 6.43 -24.52 -14.63
C PHE A 246 7.56 -23.93 -13.80
N LYS A 247 7.83 -24.51 -12.62
CA LYS A 247 8.73 -23.91 -11.60
C LYS A 247 10.14 -23.61 -12.09
N THR A 248 10.58 -24.29 -13.16
CA THR A 248 11.91 -24.13 -13.76
C THR A 248 11.93 -23.51 -15.15
N LEU A 249 10.79 -23.42 -15.84
CA LEU A 249 10.71 -23.04 -17.27
C LEU A 249 9.94 -21.75 -17.53
N GLY A 250 9.04 -21.34 -16.63
CA GLY A 250 8.24 -20.14 -16.80
C GLY A 250 6.72 -20.38 -16.74
N THR A 251 5.97 -19.36 -17.12
CA THR A 251 4.50 -19.34 -17.03
C THR A 251 3.87 -19.32 -18.42
N VAL A 252 2.84 -20.14 -18.62
CA VAL A 252 1.94 -20.11 -19.79
C VAL A 252 0.50 -19.88 -19.29
N ALA A 253 -0.15 -18.86 -19.79
CA ALA A 253 -1.53 -18.56 -19.45
C ALA A 253 -2.39 -18.49 -20.72
N THR A 254 -3.61 -19.00 -20.63
CA THR A 254 -4.64 -18.84 -21.65
C THR A 254 -5.95 -18.44 -20.98
N GLY A 255 -6.70 -17.57 -21.62
CA GLY A 255 -7.96 -17.10 -21.07
C GLY A 255 -8.93 -16.70 -22.15
N ARG A 256 -10.21 -16.73 -21.83
CA ARG A 256 -11.31 -16.33 -22.71
C ARG A 256 -12.28 -15.44 -21.95
N ASN A 257 -12.68 -14.34 -22.55
CA ASN A 257 -13.84 -13.58 -22.11
C ASN A 257 -15.10 -14.40 -22.40
N ILE A 258 -15.93 -14.60 -21.39
CA ILE A 258 -17.18 -15.39 -21.44
C ILE A 258 -18.43 -14.52 -21.32
N SER A 259 -18.28 -13.22 -21.10
CA SER A 259 -19.38 -12.27 -21.19
C SER A 259 -19.73 -12.00 -22.66
N ASN A 260 -21.02 -12.09 -23.00
CA ASN A 260 -21.54 -11.72 -24.31
C ASN A 260 -21.66 -10.20 -24.46
#